data_0eb8db59f4045bf4bfedc5a1684819bd
#
_entry.id   0eb8db59f4045bf4bfedc5a1684819bd
#
_cell.length_a   1.000
_cell.length_b   1.000
_cell.length_c   1.000
_cell.angle_alpha   90.00
_cell.angle_beta   90.00
_cell.angle_gamma   90.00
#
_symmetry.space_group_name_H-M   'P 1'
#
loop_
_entity.id
_entity.type
_entity.pdbx_description
1 polymer ?
#
loop_
_entity_poly.entity_id
_entity_poly.type
_entity_poly.pdbx_seq_one_letter_code
_entity_poly.pdbx_strand_id
1 'polypeptide(L)'
;LGGRIERRAGYRLWVGGPVPPGADAWTLGSLVIVRARHAGSEHLLAHEAEHVAQWREAGAAGFLRAYLGAYLRARLQGWGHDGAYRRIPAECRAEWRARRRLGLGAAP
;
A
#
# COMPACT_ATOMS: atom_id res chain seq x y z
N LEU A 1 12.63 18.46 -7.80
CA LEU A 1 11.73 17.72 -6.99
C LEU A 1 12.27 17.54 -5.61
N GLY A 2 11.52 17.95 -4.64
CA GLY A 2 11.94 17.88 -3.27
C GLY A 2 11.87 16.49 -2.68
N GLY A 3 12.01 16.46 -1.38
CA GLY A 3 11.89 15.24 -0.66
C GLY A 3 13.21 14.62 -0.29
N ARG A 4 13.11 13.52 0.38
CA ARG A 4 14.29 12.79 0.83
C ARG A 4 14.01 11.30 0.78
N ILE A 5 15.06 10.52 0.63
CA ILE A 5 14.96 9.07 0.62
C ILE A 5 15.61 8.57 1.90
N GLU A 6 14.84 7.79 2.67
CA GLU A 6 15.31 7.18 3.91
C GLU A 6 15.40 5.68 3.72
N ARG A 7 16.41 5.08 4.34
CA ARG A 7 16.52 3.62 4.35
C ARG A 7 15.75 3.10 5.56
N ARG A 8 14.85 2.15 5.33
CA ARG A 8 14.06 1.51 6.37
C ARG A 8 14.33 0.01 6.37
N ALA A 9 13.83 -0.68 7.39
CA ALA A 9 14.00 -2.13 7.48
C ALA A 9 13.23 -2.81 6.33
N GLY A 10 13.97 -3.29 5.34
CA GLY A 10 13.40 -4.02 4.23
C GLY A 10 12.92 -3.19 3.05
N TYR A 11 13.00 -1.85 3.12
CA TYR A 11 12.54 -1.00 2.01
C TYR A 11 13.16 0.38 2.09
N ARG A 12 12.97 1.15 1.02
CA ARG A 12 13.35 2.56 0.98
C ARG A 12 12.09 3.41 1.02
N LEU A 13 12.14 4.50 1.76
CA LEU A 13 11.02 5.43 1.88
C LEU A 13 11.40 6.76 1.21
N TRP A 14 10.62 7.14 0.19
CA TRP A 14 10.79 8.44 -0.46
C TRP A 14 9.72 9.38 0.05
N VAL A 15 10.12 10.28 0.94
CA VAL A 15 9.22 11.28 1.51
C VAL A 15 9.12 12.46 0.56
N GLY A 16 7.91 12.78 0.13
CA GLY A 16 7.67 13.92 -0.76
C GLY A 16 7.80 13.62 -2.24
N GLY A 17 7.97 12.35 -2.61
CA GLY A 17 7.97 11.94 -4.00
C GLY A 17 6.57 11.96 -4.61
N PRO A 18 6.44 11.61 -5.91
CA PRO A 18 5.15 11.65 -6.58
C PRO A 18 4.22 10.56 -6.07
N VAL A 19 2.99 10.94 -5.75
CA VAL A 19 1.95 10.03 -5.28
C VAL A 19 0.70 10.28 -6.12
N PRO A 20 0.02 9.22 -6.59
CA PRO A 20 -1.17 9.40 -7.41
C PRO A 20 -2.24 10.23 -6.69
N PRO A 21 -3.04 11.00 -7.45
CA PRO A 21 -4.15 11.75 -6.85
C PRO A 21 -5.07 10.82 -6.06
N GLY A 22 -5.48 11.28 -4.88
CA GLY A 22 -6.37 10.50 -4.02
C GLY A 22 -5.67 9.50 -3.12
N ALA A 23 -4.38 9.24 -3.32
CA ALA A 23 -3.62 8.36 -2.45
C ALA A 23 -2.73 9.18 -1.52
N ASP A 24 -2.41 8.61 -0.36
CA ASP A 24 -1.49 9.23 0.59
C ASP A 24 -0.08 8.68 0.44
N ALA A 25 0.02 7.46 -0.05
CA ALA A 25 1.29 6.77 -0.31
C ALA A 25 1.05 5.65 -1.30
N TRP A 26 2.11 5.11 -1.87
CA TRP A 26 2.03 3.90 -2.68
C TRP A 26 3.36 3.17 -2.67
N THR A 27 3.32 1.90 -3.04
CA THR A 27 4.47 1.00 -3.00
C THR A 27 4.78 0.49 -4.40
N LEU A 28 6.05 0.59 -4.79
CA LEU A 28 6.56 0.04 -6.05
C LEU A 28 7.74 -0.88 -5.70
N GLY A 29 7.48 -2.18 -5.63
CA GLY A 29 8.51 -3.13 -5.24
C GLY A 29 8.98 -2.91 -3.81
N SER A 30 10.22 -2.48 -3.63
CA SER A 30 10.78 -2.18 -2.31
C SER A 30 10.88 -0.68 -2.04
N LEU A 31 10.23 0.13 -2.88
CA LEU A 31 10.19 1.58 -2.70
C LEU A 31 8.79 2.01 -2.28
N VAL A 32 8.70 2.70 -1.14
CA VAL A 32 7.46 3.31 -0.67
C VAL A 32 7.59 4.81 -0.87
N ILE A 33 6.60 5.42 -1.51
CA ILE A 33 6.56 6.86 -1.73
C ILE A 33 5.40 7.41 -0.92
N VAL A 34 5.67 8.39 -0.06
CA VAL A 34 4.67 8.93 0.84
C VAL A 34 4.64 10.46 0.72
N ARG A 35 3.44 11.03 0.81
CA ARG A 35 3.31 12.48 0.87
C ARG A 35 3.97 12.99 2.14
N ALA A 36 4.64 14.14 2.05
CA ALA A 36 5.41 14.68 3.16
C ALA A 36 4.58 14.81 4.44
N ARG A 37 3.32 15.23 4.32
CA ARG A 37 2.44 15.42 5.48
C ARG A 37 2.08 14.13 6.20
N HIS A 38 2.30 12.98 5.58
CA HIS A 38 1.99 11.67 6.16
C HIS A 38 3.23 10.86 6.53
N ALA A 39 4.43 11.45 6.41
CA ALA A 39 5.68 10.74 6.66
C ALA A 39 5.80 10.23 8.09
N GLY A 40 5.09 10.86 9.04
CA GLY A 40 5.09 10.43 10.43
C GLY A 40 4.01 9.43 10.80
N SER A 41 3.17 9.02 9.85
CA SER A 41 2.09 8.08 10.13
C SER A 41 2.61 6.65 10.19
N GLU A 42 2.79 6.12 11.39
CA GLU A 42 3.26 4.74 11.56
C GLU A 42 2.26 3.73 10.98
N HIS A 43 0.96 4.01 11.11
CA HIS A 43 -0.07 3.13 10.56
C HIS A 43 0.04 3.06 9.04
N LEU A 44 0.14 4.20 8.37
CA LEU A 44 0.26 4.24 6.92
C LEU A 44 1.53 3.53 6.46
N LEU A 45 2.65 3.82 7.12
CA LEU A 45 3.92 3.20 6.75
C LEU A 45 3.92 1.69 7.00
N ALA A 46 3.27 1.23 8.08
CA ALA A 46 3.13 -0.20 8.33
C ALA A 46 2.30 -0.87 7.23
N HIS A 47 1.22 -0.22 6.80
CA HIS A 47 0.39 -0.72 5.70
C HIS A 47 1.22 -0.85 4.41
N GLU A 48 2.00 0.19 4.07
CA GLU A 48 2.81 0.15 2.86
C GLU A 48 3.94 -0.87 2.97
N ALA A 49 4.52 -1.05 4.15
CA ALA A 49 5.54 -2.08 4.36
C ALA A 49 4.99 -3.48 4.13
N GLU A 50 3.71 -3.72 4.43
CA GLU A 50 3.10 -5.00 4.11
C GLU A 50 3.01 -5.21 2.60
N HIS A 51 2.75 -4.15 1.84
CA HIS A 51 2.79 -4.25 0.38
C HIS A 51 4.19 -4.60 -0.12
N VAL A 52 5.24 -4.05 0.49
CA VAL A 52 6.62 -4.42 0.14
C VAL A 52 6.80 -5.92 0.28
N ALA A 53 6.33 -6.49 1.40
CA ALA A 53 6.42 -7.94 1.63
C ALA A 53 5.64 -8.71 0.57
N GLN A 54 4.46 -8.23 0.20
CA GLN A 54 3.63 -8.88 -0.83
C GLN A 54 4.32 -8.87 -2.20
N TRP A 55 4.94 -7.74 -2.57
CA TRP A 55 5.71 -7.67 -3.81
C TRP A 55 6.85 -8.69 -3.80
N ARG A 56 7.51 -8.82 -2.65
CA ARG A 56 8.63 -9.77 -2.52
C ARG A 56 8.17 -11.20 -2.64
N GLU A 57 7.06 -11.54 -1.98
CA GLU A 57 6.54 -12.91 -1.98
C GLU A 57 6.04 -13.34 -3.35
N ALA A 58 5.27 -12.48 -4.01
CA ALA A 58 4.61 -12.83 -5.27
C ALA A 58 5.44 -12.50 -6.50
N GLY A 59 6.45 -11.65 -6.35
CA GLY A 59 7.15 -11.06 -7.48
C GLY A 59 6.32 -9.96 -8.12
N ALA A 60 6.97 -9.10 -8.92
CA ALA A 60 6.30 -7.94 -9.51
C ALA A 60 5.12 -8.35 -10.40
N ALA A 61 5.33 -9.31 -11.30
CA ALA A 61 4.27 -9.75 -12.20
C ALA A 61 3.12 -10.40 -11.45
N GLY A 62 3.44 -11.27 -10.48
CA GLY A 62 2.42 -11.94 -9.67
C GLY A 62 1.60 -10.98 -8.85
N PHE A 63 2.27 -10.04 -8.18
CA PHE A 63 1.59 -9.04 -7.37
C PHE A 63 0.66 -8.17 -8.22
N LEU A 64 1.17 -7.63 -9.33
CA LEU A 64 0.39 -6.74 -10.18
C LEU A 64 -0.78 -7.45 -10.82
N ARG A 65 -0.58 -8.69 -11.27
CA ARG A 65 -1.67 -9.47 -11.85
C ARG A 65 -2.79 -9.70 -10.84
N ALA A 66 -2.45 -10.13 -9.63
CA ALA A 66 -3.45 -10.39 -8.60
C ALA A 66 -4.15 -9.10 -8.17
N TYR A 67 -3.38 -8.04 -7.97
CA TYR A 67 -3.90 -6.76 -7.52
C TYR A 67 -4.86 -6.15 -8.54
N LEU A 68 -4.38 -6.00 -9.78
CA LEU A 68 -5.20 -5.39 -10.84
C LEU A 68 -6.37 -6.28 -11.23
N GLY A 69 -6.17 -7.60 -11.23
CA GLY A 69 -7.25 -8.53 -11.54
C GLY A 69 -8.38 -8.44 -10.54
N ALA A 70 -8.05 -8.34 -9.25
CA ALA A 70 -9.06 -8.22 -8.21
C ALA A 70 -9.81 -6.88 -8.33
N TYR A 71 -9.09 -5.80 -8.62
CA TYR A 71 -9.72 -4.50 -8.81
C TYR A 71 -10.69 -4.51 -10.00
N LEU A 72 -10.24 -5.03 -11.14
CA LEU A 72 -11.07 -5.08 -12.35
C LEU A 72 -12.30 -5.95 -12.14
N ARG A 73 -12.13 -7.10 -11.46
CA ARG A 73 -13.28 -7.98 -11.17
C ARG A 73 -14.33 -7.25 -10.36
N ALA A 74 -13.92 -6.52 -9.34
CA ALA A 74 -14.84 -5.76 -8.51
C ALA A 74 -15.56 -4.67 -9.32
N ARG A 75 -14.82 -3.96 -10.20
CA ARG A 75 -15.43 -2.96 -11.06
C ARG A 75 -16.46 -3.58 -12.00
N LEU A 76 -16.17 -4.75 -12.56
CA LEU A 76 -17.10 -5.47 -13.43
C LEU A 76 -18.34 -5.95 -12.68
N GLN A 77 -18.23 -6.16 -11.38
CA GLN A 77 -19.38 -6.51 -10.54
C GLN A 77 -20.22 -5.30 -10.14
N GLY A 78 -19.84 -4.12 -10.59
CA GLY A 78 -20.60 -2.90 -10.34
C GLY A 78 -20.08 -2.01 -9.22
N TRP A 79 -18.98 -2.39 -8.57
CA TRP A 79 -18.41 -1.57 -7.51
C TRP A 79 -17.74 -0.32 -8.09
N GLY A 80 -17.91 0.81 -7.41
CA GLY A 80 -17.18 2.02 -7.76
C GLY A 80 -15.72 1.91 -7.35
N HIS A 81 -14.94 2.96 -7.58
CA HIS A 81 -13.51 2.94 -7.30
C HIS A 81 -13.22 2.57 -5.84
N ASP A 82 -13.84 3.24 -4.88
CA ASP A 82 -13.57 2.99 -3.45
C ASP A 82 -13.98 1.60 -3.03
N GLY A 83 -15.16 1.15 -3.48
CA GLY A 83 -15.64 -0.19 -3.16
C GLY A 83 -14.76 -1.27 -3.76
N ALA A 84 -14.32 -1.08 -5.00
CA ALA A 84 -13.42 -2.02 -5.66
C ALA A 84 -12.07 -2.07 -4.95
N TYR A 85 -11.51 -0.90 -4.61
CA TYR A 85 -10.24 -0.83 -3.90
C TYR A 85 -10.29 -1.58 -2.56
N ARG A 86 -11.37 -1.39 -1.80
CA ARG A 86 -11.52 -2.03 -0.49
C ARG A 86 -11.68 -3.54 -0.57
N ARG A 87 -12.00 -4.08 -1.76
CA ARG A 87 -12.18 -5.51 -1.96
C ARG A 87 -10.95 -6.22 -2.49
N ILE A 88 -9.87 -5.49 -2.75
CA ILE A 88 -8.61 -6.10 -3.19
C ILE A 88 -8.02 -6.85 -2.00
N PRO A 89 -7.82 -8.18 -2.11
CA PRO A 89 -7.30 -8.97 -0.97
C PRO A 89 -5.97 -8.45 -0.45
N ALA A 90 -5.08 -7.98 -1.33
CA ALA A 90 -3.80 -7.44 -0.91
C ALA A 90 -3.97 -6.23 0.01
N GLU A 91 -4.94 -5.35 -0.28
CA GLU A 91 -5.20 -4.18 0.56
C GLU A 91 -5.78 -4.60 1.91
N CYS A 92 -6.73 -5.51 1.90
CA CYS A 92 -7.34 -6.01 3.14
C CYS A 92 -6.30 -6.66 4.04
N ARG A 93 -5.43 -7.47 3.47
CA ARG A 93 -4.39 -8.17 4.24
C ARG A 93 -3.34 -7.19 4.77
N ALA A 94 -2.95 -6.21 3.96
CA ALA A 94 -1.98 -5.21 4.38
C ALA A 94 -2.52 -4.42 5.57
N GLU A 95 -3.78 -3.99 5.50
CA GLU A 95 -4.39 -3.24 6.60
C GLU A 95 -4.51 -4.09 7.85
N TRP A 96 -4.98 -5.32 7.72
CA TRP A 96 -5.13 -6.22 8.84
C TRP A 96 -3.80 -6.46 9.55
N ARG A 97 -2.73 -6.74 8.78
CA ARG A 97 -1.41 -7.00 9.36
C ARG A 97 -0.80 -5.76 9.98
N ALA A 98 -0.99 -4.59 9.35
CA ALA A 98 -0.50 -3.34 9.89
C ALA A 98 -1.16 -3.03 11.23
N ARG A 99 -2.48 -3.22 11.33
CA ARG A 99 -3.19 -2.98 12.58
C ARG A 99 -2.74 -3.95 13.68
N ARG A 100 -2.53 -5.20 13.33
CA ARG A 100 -2.00 -6.18 14.30
C ARG A 100 -0.62 -5.80 14.79
N ARG A 101 0.25 -5.39 13.89
CA ARG A 101 1.62 -4.99 14.24
C ARG A 101 1.62 -3.82 15.22
N LEU A 102 0.71 -2.88 15.04
CA LEU A 102 0.63 -1.70 15.88
C LEU A 102 -0.29 -1.86 17.09
N GLY A 103 -0.91 -3.02 17.25
CA GLY A 103 -1.80 -3.26 18.37
C GLY A 103 -3.12 -2.51 18.29
N LEU A 104 -3.59 -2.20 17.07
CA LEU A 104 -4.81 -1.41 16.88
C LEU A 104 -6.10 -2.23 16.85
N GLY A 105 -5.99 -3.54 16.92
CA GLY A 105 -7.16 -4.39 16.87
C GLY A 105 -7.74 -4.51 15.47
N ALA A 106 -8.89 -5.20 15.37
CA ALA A 106 -9.53 -5.45 14.09
C ALA A 106 -10.05 -4.15 13.47
N ALA A 107 -10.04 -4.08 12.13
CA ALA A 107 -10.67 -2.98 11.41
C ALA A 107 -12.18 -3.08 11.59
N PRO A 108 -12.87 -1.94 11.69
CA PRO A 108 -14.32 -1.92 11.81
C PRO A 108 -15.01 -2.42 10.55
#